data_2a27298380d4142f38e0a8af16ecb41e
#
_entry.id   2a27298380d4142f38e0a8af16ecb41e
#
_cell.length_a   1.000
_cell.length_b   1.000
_cell.length_c   1.000
_cell.angle_alpha   90.00
_cell.angle_beta   90.00
_cell.angle_gamma   90.00
#
_symmetry.space_group_name_H-M   'P 1'
#
loop_
_entity.id
_entity.type
_entity.pdbx_description
1 polymer ?
#
loop_
_entity_poly.entity_id
_entity_poly.type
_entity_poly.pdbx_seq_one_letter_code
_entity_poly.pdbx_strand_id
1 'polypeptide(L)'
;MRGKILVVGGVAGGASVAARVRRLDEYAEVIMFEKGPHVSFSNCSLPYHLSGIVEDSSKLVLMSPEVFKKRYNIEARVHHEVVKINRDRKTITVKDLLSEKTYEESYDKLVLSPGASPIRPNIEGVNQPHVFTVRNVVDIDHLNTHIKQNGIKNIAVIGGGFIGVEVAENLILAGYHVSLIEFANQMMTPFDYDMVQILHKEMVDNGINLIVNDGLAKIEENYIVTNSGKKIDAETVVLAIGVKPEITLAKDAGLEIGETGAIKVDANYVTSDRDIYAVGDAIEVYHKILHKPTRLALAGPAQKQARAAADHIYGNMNRQKGVIGSFSIHLFDLNAAATGLNVRTAEQAGIQCDSVYVMPGDKVGLMPNSNPMHFKLVYEVPTGRILGAQAIGKGNVDKRIDVIATMITMNGTLEDLKDLELTYSPMLGTARDVVNHAAMVALNLLHGVYREVKVSEVRKLVEGNAFIIDAREKSEYNAGHLKNAINIPLSEFRERLDEIPKDRPVYIHCRSGQRSYNMVMALQHLGYTNVYNISGSYLGISLYEYYNDLVTGREKIVTEYNFK
;
A
#
# COMPACT_ATOMS: atom_id res chain seq x y z
N MET A 1 -4.35 44.44 -4.56
CA MET A 1 -5.67 44.01 -5.08
C MET A 1 -6.06 42.76 -4.28
N ARG A 2 -7.31 42.69 -3.86
CA ARG A 2 -7.82 41.45 -3.22
C ARG A 2 -7.85 40.36 -4.30
N GLY A 3 -6.97 39.38 -4.18
CA GLY A 3 -6.93 38.28 -5.15
C GLY A 3 -8.14 37.36 -5.01
N LYS A 4 -8.75 36.98 -6.14
CA LYS A 4 -9.84 36.01 -6.18
C LYS A 4 -9.32 34.65 -6.56
N ILE A 5 -9.42 33.69 -5.64
CA ILE A 5 -8.88 32.33 -5.80
C ILE A 5 -10.05 31.34 -5.80
N LEU A 6 -10.19 30.64 -6.92
CA LEU A 6 -11.20 29.60 -7.06
C LEU A 6 -10.55 28.23 -6.92
N VAL A 7 -11.24 27.31 -6.26
CA VAL A 7 -10.79 25.94 -6.03
C VAL A 7 -11.86 24.97 -6.53
N VAL A 8 -11.51 24.07 -7.44
CA VAL A 8 -12.40 23.04 -7.98
C VAL A 8 -12.11 21.72 -7.28
N GLY A 9 -13.09 21.19 -6.57
CA GLY A 9 -12.99 20.02 -5.68
C GLY A 9 -12.75 20.43 -4.23
N GLY A 10 -13.57 19.91 -3.34
CA GLY A 10 -13.67 20.36 -1.94
C GLY A 10 -13.11 19.38 -0.90
N VAL A 11 -12.30 18.37 -1.30
CA VAL A 11 -11.84 17.33 -0.36
C VAL A 11 -10.36 17.53 -0.01
N ALA A 12 -9.54 16.48 0.01
CA ALA A 12 -8.18 16.53 0.58
C ALA A 12 -7.30 17.65 0.02
N GLY A 13 -7.14 17.74 -1.30
CA GLY A 13 -6.32 18.76 -1.94
C GLY A 13 -6.95 20.14 -1.87
N GLY A 14 -8.19 20.27 -2.36
CA GLY A 14 -8.86 21.57 -2.49
C GLY A 14 -9.14 22.27 -1.14
N ALA A 15 -9.69 21.54 -0.17
CA ALA A 15 -9.91 22.07 1.19
C ALA A 15 -8.59 22.53 1.83
N SER A 16 -7.49 21.79 1.62
CA SER A 16 -6.17 22.14 2.13
C SER A 16 -5.58 23.38 1.47
N VAL A 17 -5.77 23.55 0.12
CA VAL A 17 -5.39 24.77 -0.60
C VAL A 17 -6.15 25.96 -0.04
N ALA A 18 -7.49 25.89 0.01
CA ALA A 18 -8.35 26.98 0.47
C ALA A 18 -7.98 27.42 1.90
N ALA A 19 -7.77 26.47 2.81
CA ALA A 19 -7.36 26.76 4.18
C ALA A 19 -5.95 27.36 4.25
N ARG A 20 -5.01 26.93 3.38
CA ARG A 20 -3.65 27.49 3.36
C ARG A 20 -3.64 28.89 2.78
N VAL A 21 -4.38 29.15 1.69
CA VAL A 21 -4.55 30.47 1.11
C VAL A 21 -5.04 31.47 2.17
N ARG A 22 -6.09 31.11 2.92
CA ARG A 22 -6.61 31.97 3.99
C ARG A 22 -5.59 32.30 5.07
N ARG A 23 -4.71 31.37 5.43
CA ARG A 23 -3.63 31.64 6.40
C ARG A 23 -2.53 32.55 5.85
N LEU A 24 -2.42 32.67 4.52
CA LEU A 24 -1.43 33.55 3.87
C LEU A 24 -2.03 34.94 3.57
N ASP A 25 -3.33 35.00 3.32
CA ASP A 25 -4.03 36.24 2.97
C ASP A 25 -5.47 36.24 3.51
N GLU A 26 -5.69 37.03 4.56
CA GLU A 26 -7.02 37.19 5.16
C GLU A 26 -8.01 37.93 4.26
N TYR A 27 -7.50 38.72 3.29
CA TYR A 27 -8.33 39.55 2.42
C TYR A 27 -8.68 38.90 1.07
N ALA A 28 -8.07 37.76 0.74
CA ALA A 28 -8.39 37.04 -0.49
C ALA A 28 -9.87 36.61 -0.52
N GLU A 29 -10.48 36.69 -1.68
CA GLU A 29 -11.77 36.05 -1.95
C GLU A 29 -11.53 34.59 -2.31
N VAL A 30 -11.94 33.64 -1.46
CA VAL A 30 -11.70 32.19 -1.67
C VAL A 30 -13.04 31.49 -1.81
N ILE A 31 -13.27 30.92 -2.99
CA ILE A 31 -14.49 30.14 -3.29
C ILE A 31 -14.10 28.73 -3.70
N MET A 32 -14.69 27.74 -3.07
CA MET A 32 -14.47 26.32 -3.34
C MET A 32 -15.77 25.72 -3.93
N PHE A 33 -15.64 25.00 -5.05
CA PHE A 33 -16.75 24.34 -5.75
C PHE A 33 -16.65 22.84 -5.59
N GLU A 34 -17.73 22.21 -5.12
CA GLU A 34 -17.84 20.76 -4.98
C GLU A 34 -19.17 20.31 -5.58
N LYS A 35 -19.09 19.33 -6.50
CA LYS A 35 -20.28 18.78 -7.15
C LYS A 35 -21.13 17.89 -6.22
N GLY A 36 -20.50 17.27 -5.23
CA GLY A 36 -21.18 16.48 -4.21
C GLY A 36 -21.81 17.35 -3.11
N PRO A 37 -22.56 16.72 -2.20
CA PRO A 37 -23.18 17.42 -1.06
C PRO A 37 -22.20 17.75 0.07
N HIS A 38 -20.99 17.19 0.06
CA HIS A 38 -20.06 17.28 1.17
C HIS A 38 -18.68 17.76 0.73
N VAL A 39 -18.11 18.67 1.49
CA VAL A 39 -16.71 19.09 1.43
C VAL A 39 -15.95 18.48 2.61
N SER A 40 -14.62 18.40 2.52
CA SER A 40 -13.74 18.02 3.65
C SER A 40 -14.18 16.75 4.38
N PHE A 41 -14.39 15.67 3.66
CA PHE A 41 -14.68 14.37 4.26
C PHE A 41 -13.47 13.42 4.20
N SER A 42 -13.45 12.41 5.09
CA SER A 42 -12.39 11.42 5.20
C SER A 42 -12.65 10.24 4.27
N ASN A 43 -12.06 10.27 3.06
CA ASN A 43 -12.16 9.17 2.08
C ASN A 43 -11.61 7.87 2.63
N CYS A 44 -10.46 7.91 3.32
CA CYS A 44 -9.81 6.72 3.86
C CYS A 44 -10.60 6.06 5.00
N SER A 45 -11.59 6.76 5.58
CA SER A 45 -12.42 6.22 6.64
C SER A 45 -13.76 5.66 6.16
N LEU A 46 -14.08 5.75 4.86
CA LEU A 46 -15.34 5.27 4.30
C LEU A 46 -15.60 3.78 4.59
N PRO A 47 -14.64 2.85 4.39
CA PRO A 47 -14.87 1.43 4.66
C PRO A 47 -15.27 1.14 6.11
N TYR A 48 -14.74 1.89 7.08
CA TYR A 48 -15.00 1.70 8.51
C TYR A 48 -16.46 2.02 8.93
N HIS A 49 -17.23 2.67 8.04
CA HIS A 49 -18.67 2.83 8.26
C HIS A 49 -19.44 1.52 8.02
N LEU A 50 -18.95 0.62 7.17
CA LEU A 50 -19.57 -0.68 6.91
C LEU A 50 -19.54 -1.59 8.14
N SER A 51 -18.43 -1.59 8.89
CA SER A 51 -18.27 -2.37 10.13
C SER A 51 -18.91 -1.74 11.37
N GLY A 52 -19.34 -0.45 11.26
CA GLY A 52 -19.86 0.29 12.41
C GLY A 52 -18.78 0.90 13.32
N ILE A 53 -17.48 0.79 12.99
CA ILE A 53 -16.39 1.53 13.68
C ILE A 53 -16.67 3.04 13.60
N VAL A 54 -17.12 3.50 12.43
CA VAL A 54 -17.74 4.82 12.25
C VAL A 54 -19.25 4.62 12.19
N GLU A 55 -19.93 4.78 13.31
CA GLU A 55 -21.36 4.48 13.46
C GLU A 55 -22.26 5.33 12.55
N ASP A 56 -21.93 6.61 12.41
CA ASP A 56 -22.71 7.60 11.64
C ASP A 56 -21.84 8.19 10.53
N SER A 57 -22.29 8.09 9.29
CA SER A 57 -21.59 8.62 8.12
C SER A 57 -21.37 10.13 8.17
N SER A 58 -22.22 10.87 8.92
CA SER A 58 -22.03 12.31 9.15
C SER A 58 -20.70 12.64 9.83
N LYS A 59 -20.15 11.70 10.64
CA LYS A 59 -18.83 11.83 11.28
C LYS A 59 -17.68 11.77 10.27
N LEU A 60 -17.92 11.23 9.08
CA LEU A 60 -16.93 11.25 7.99
C LEU A 60 -16.73 12.65 7.42
N VAL A 61 -17.71 13.53 7.56
CA VAL A 61 -17.63 14.93 7.11
C VAL A 61 -16.94 15.76 8.18
N LEU A 62 -15.68 16.12 7.95
CA LEU A 62 -14.84 16.81 8.93
C LEU A 62 -15.23 18.28 9.12
N MET A 63 -15.67 18.94 8.06
CA MET A 63 -16.14 20.33 8.08
C MET A 63 -17.26 20.56 7.06
N SER A 64 -18.32 21.26 7.49
CA SER A 64 -19.39 21.69 6.59
C SER A 64 -19.07 23.03 5.89
N PRO A 65 -19.81 23.41 4.84
CA PRO A 65 -19.70 24.73 4.21
C PRO A 65 -19.84 25.90 5.19
N GLU A 66 -20.75 25.81 6.16
CA GLU A 66 -20.99 26.83 7.18
C GLU A 66 -19.77 26.95 8.12
N VAL A 67 -19.13 25.84 8.46
CA VAL A 67 -17.92 25.84 9.28
C VAL A 67 -16.76 26.47 8.53
N PHE A 68 -16.60 26.20 7.23
CA PHE A 68 -15.61 26.87 6.37
C PHE A 68 -15.85 28.38 6.33
N LYS A 69 -17.10 28.81 6.15
CA LYS A 69 -17.45 30.25 6.13
C LYS A 69 -17.17 30.92 7.48
N LYS A 70 -17.64 30.30 8.58
CA LYS A 70 -17.56 30.89 9.92
C LYS A 70 -16.13 30.95 10.47
N ARG A 71 -15.34 29.85 10.27
CA ARG A 71 -14.01 29.74 10.86
C ARG A 71 -12.90 30.30 9.99
N TYR A 72 -13.07 30.22 8.66
CA TYR A 72 -11.99 30.55 7.72
C TYR A 72 -12.39 31.61 6.69
N ASN A 73 -13.61 32.13 6.73
CA ASN A 73 -14.14 33.06 5.72
C ASN A 73 -13.91 32.52 4.28
N ILE A 74 -14.09 31.20 4.09
CA ILE A 74 -14.05 30.51 2.81
C ILE A 74 -15.47 30.18 2.41
N GLU A 75 -15.87 30.55 1.19
CA GLU A 75 -17.14 30.15 0.62
C GLU A 75 -17.02 28.77 -0.03
N ALA A 76 -17.74 27.77 0.48
CA ALA A 76 -17.79 26.43 -0.09
C ALA A 76 -19.17 26.20 -0.72
N ARG A 77 -19.23 26.09 -2.03
CA ARG A 77 -20.47 25.86 -2.80
C ARG A 77 -20.55 24.37 -3.12
N VAL A 78 -21.39 23.65 -2.39
CA VAL A 78 -21.71 22.23 -2.64
C VAL A 78 -22.85 22.14 -3.68
N HIS A 79 -22.99 20.98 -4.36
CA HIS A 79 -23.89 20.81 -5.51
C HIS A 79 -23.57 21.76 -6.68
N HIS A 80 -22.35 22.23 -6.78
CA HIS A 80 -21.91 23.14 -7.82
C HIS A 80 -20.79 22.52 -8.63
N GLU A 81 -21.09 22.12 -9.85
CA GLU A 81 -20.13 21.51 -10.77
C GLU A 81 -19.50 22.55 -11.69
N VAL A 82 -18.18 22.64 -11.69
CA VAL A 82 -17.46 23.43 -12.69
C VAL A 82 -17.42 22.60 -13.97
N VAL A 83 -18.07 23.11 -15.03
CA VAL A 83 -18.24 22.39 -16.30
C VAL A 83 -17.34 22.91 -17.42
N LYS A 84 -16.77 24.12 -17.28
CA LYS A 84 -15.89 24.72 -18.29
C LYS A 84 -14.93 25.73 -17.69
N ILE A 85 -13.74 25.82 -18.26
CA ILE A 85 -12.74 26.88 -17.98
C ILE A 85 -12.54 27.70 -19.25
N ASN A 86 -12.63 29.02 -19.14
CA ASN A 86 -12.23 29.94 -20.18
C ASN A 86 -10.93 30.66 -19.75
N ARG A 87 -9.81 30.22 -20.29
CA ARG A 87 -8.48 30.72 -19.93
C ARG A 87 -8.27 32.17 -20.33
N ASP A 88 -8.75 32.56 -21.52
CA ASP A 88 -8.54 33.92 -22.07
C ASP A 88 -9.27 34.97 -21.24
N ARG A 89 -10.50 34.67 -20.79
CA ARG A 89 -11.31 35.57 -19.96
C ARG A 89 -11.08 35.36 -18.45
N LYS A 90 -10.31 34.34 -18.07
CA LYS A 90 -10.12 33.91 -16.68
C LYS A 90 -11.46 33.71 -15.94
N THR A 91 -12.37 32.96 -16.56
CA THR A 91 -13.66 32.59 -15.96
C THR A 91 -13.87 31.09 -15.98
N ILE A 92 -14.67 30.61 -15.03
CA ILE A 92 -15.21 29.26 -15.07
C ILE A 92 -16.72 29.32 -15.27
N THR A 93 -17.28 28.31 -15.93
CA THR A 93 -18.74 28.10 -15.97
C THR A 93 -19.11 27.07 -14.91
N VAL A 94 -20.02 27.44 -14.04
CA VAL A 94 -20.50 26.61 -12.94
C VAL A 94 -21.94 26.22 -13.18
N LYS A 95 -22.29 24.96 -13.00
CA LYS A 95 -23.65 24.43 -13.00
C LYS A 95 -24.09 24.18 -11.55
N ASP A 96 -25.12 24.87 -11.11
CA ASP A 96 -25.84 24.53 -9.87
C ASP A 96 -26.70 23.29 -10.15
N LEU A 97 -26.38 22.17 -9.54
CA LEU A 97 -27.03 20.89 -9.78
C LEU A 97 -28.44 20.79 -9.14
N LEU A 98 -28.79 21.69 -8.24
CA LEU A 98 -30.11 21.74 -7.63
C LEU A 98 -31.11 22.57 -8.47
N SER A 99 -30.65 23.71 -8.97
CA SER A 99 -31.49 24.58 -9.80
C SER A 99 -31.33 24.38 -11.31
N GLU A 100 -30.38 23.55 -11.74
CA GLU A 100 -29.97 23.31 -13.14
C GLU A 100 -29.46 24.55 -13.88
N LYS A 101 -29.26 25.67 -13.18
CA LYS A 101 -28.81 26.95 -13.77
C LYS A 101 -27.30 26.99 -13.88
N THR A 102 -26.79 27.65 -14.90
CA THR A 102 -25.38 27.91 -15.10
C THR A 102 -25.08 29.40 -14.90
N TYR A 103 -23.88 29.68 -14.37
CA TYR A 103 -23.36 31.05 -14.22
C TYR A 103 -21.84 31.05 -14.43
N GLU A 104 -21.27 32.23 -14.66
CA GLU A 104 -19.84 32.42 -14.76
C GLU A 104 -19.27 33.02 -13.48
N GLU A 105 -18.04 32.58 -13.13
CA GLU A 105 -17.26 33.10 -12.00
C GLU A 105 -15.84 33.44 -12.49
N SER A 106 -15.35 34.65 -12.20
CA SER A 106 -13.99 35.06 -12.60
C SER A 106 -12.94 34.67 -11.54
N TYR A 107 -11.69 34.51 -11.94
CA TYR A 107 -10.58 34.23 -11.03
C TYR A 107 -9.31 35.01 -11.38
N ASP A 108 -8.49 35.28 -10.35
CA ASP A 108 -7.09 35.67 -10.53
C ASP A 108 -6.20 34.41 -10.56
N LYS A 109 -6.49 33.42 -9.70
CA LYS A 109 -5.87 32.10 -9.68
C LYS A 109 -6.93 31.01 -9.55
N LEU A 110 -6.73 29.90 -10.26
CA LEU A 110 -7.58 28.72 -10.23
C LEU A 110 -6.80 27.52 -9.78
N VAL A 111 -7.35 26.72 -8.88
CA VAL A 111 -6.73 25.47 -8.43
C VAL A 111 -7.66 24.31 -8.75
N LEU A 112 -7.16 23.36 -9.52
CA LEU A 112 -7.86 22.12 -9.89
C LEU A 112 -7.50 21.01 -8.91
N SER A 113 -8.49 20.48 -8.20
CA SER A 113 -8.36 19.32 -7.32
C SER A 113 -9.54 18.35 -7.51
N PRO A 114 -9.86 17.96 -8.77
CA PRO A 114 -11.06 17.16 -9.07
C PRO A 114 -10.90 15.69 -8.61
N GLY A 115 -9.69 15.28 -8.23
CA GLY A 115 -9.38 13.94 -7.76
C GLY A 115 -9.36 12.91 -8.89
N ALA A 116 -9.86 11.70 -8.59
CA ALA A 116 -9.92 10.58 -9.52
C ALA A 116 -11.30 9.92 -9.49
N SER A 117 -11.70 9.24 -10.52
CA SER A 117 -12.97 8.51 -10.63
C SER A 117 -12.75 7.01 -10.59
N PRO A 118 -13.61 6.22 -9.91
CA PRO A 118 -13.53 4.76 -9.94
C PRO A 118 -13.61 4.21 -11.35
N ILE A 119 -12.82 3.20 -11.62
CA ILE A 119 -12.86 2.49 -12.91
C ILE A 119 -14.08 1.55 -12.89
N ARG A 120 -14.92 1.64 -13.92
CA ARG A 120 -15.95 0.65 -14.23
C ARG A 120 -15.53 -0.08 -15.50
N PRO A 121 -15.35 -1.42 -15.46
CA PRO A 121 -14.94 -2.18 -16.62
C PRO A 121 -16.11 -2.31 -17.61
N ASN A 122 -15.81 -2.50 -18.89
CA ASN A 122 -16.85 -2.74 -19.89
C ASN A 122 -17.20 -4.25 -19.94
N ILE A 123 -18.00 -4.70 -18.97
CA ILE A 123 -18.46 -6.08 -18.85
C ILE A 123 -19.97 -6.13 -18.67
N GLU A 124 -20.57 -7.27 -19.01
CA GLU A 124 -22.00 -7.50 -18.84
C GLU A 124 -22.41 -7.44 -17.37
N GLY A 125 -23.47 -6.70 -17.07
CA GLY A 125 -24.02 -6.55 -15.72
C GLY A 125 -23.37 -5.43 -14.88
N VAL A 126 -22.34 -4.74 -15.36
CA VAL A 126 -21.62 -3.71 -14.56
C VAL A 126 -22.49 -2.53 -14.13
N ASN A 127 -23.58 -2.25 -14.82
CA ASN A 127 -24.49 -1.15 -14.52
C ASN A 127 -25.76 -1.61 -13.78
N GLN A 128 -25.81 -2.83 -13.27
CA GLN A 128 -26.94 -3.31 -12.47
C GLN A 128 -27.04 -2.53 -11.13
N PRO A 129 -28.26 -2.42 -10.54
CA PRO A 129 -28.49 -1.57 -9.36
C PRO A 129 -27.79 -2.07 -8.08
N HIS A 130 -27.35 -3.33 -8.04
CA HIS A 130 -26.59 -3.93 -6.93
C HIS A 130 -25.07 -3.85 -7.11
N VAL A 131 -24.58 -3.05 -8.08
CA VAL A 131 -23.15 -2.84 -8.35
C VAL A 131 -22.72 -1.45 -7.87
N PHE A 132 -21.86 -1.42 -6.90
CA PHE A 132 -21.40 -0.20 -6.21
C PHE A 132 -19.92 0.08 -6.43
N THR A 133 -19.55 1.33 -6.23
CA THR A 133 -18.17 1.80 -6.01
C THR A 133 -18.12 2.52 -4.66
N VAL A 134 -16.94 2.65 -4.06
CA VAL A 134 -16.75 3.37 -2.79
C VAL A 134 -15.77 4.51 -3.02
N ARG A 135 -16.29 5.74 -3.11
CA ARG A 135 -15.48 6.94 -3.33
C ARG A 135 -15.78 8.09 -2.38
N ASN A 136 -17.02 8.27 -2.01
CA ASN A 136 -17.50 9.40 -1.20
C ASN A 136 -18.55 8.94 -0.17
N VAL A 137 -19.01 9.87 0.65
CA VAL A 137 -20.00 9.59 1.71
C VAL A 137 -21.33 9.10 1.14
N VAL A 138 -21.76 9.63 0.00
CA VAL A 138 -23.02 9.21 -0.65
C VAL A 138 -22.92 7.76 -1.12
N ASP A 139 -21.79 7.37 -1.71
CA ASP A 139 -21.58 6.00 -2.19
C ASP A 139 -21.64 5.00 -1.04
N ILE A 140 -20.98 5.31 0.09
CA ILE A 140 -20.95 4.38 1.24
C ILE A 140 -22.32 4.29 1.92
N ASP A 141 -23.08 5.37 1.98
CA ASP A 141 -24.44 5.37 2.50
C ASP A 141 -25.39 4.55 1.63
N HIS A 142 -25.29 4.70 0.31
CA HIS A 142 -26.08 3.92 -0.64
C HIS A 142 -25.77 2.44 -0.51
N LEU A 143 -24.48 2.06 -0.46
CA LEU A 143 -24.06 0.66 -0.28
C LEU A 143 -24.59 0.10 1.05
N ASN A 144 -24.36 0.80 2.16
CA ASN A 144 -24.79 0.37 3.50
C ASN A 144 -26.31 0.23 3.59
N THR A 145 -27.05 1.18 3.02
CA THR A 145 -28.51 1.15 2.96
C THR A 145 -29.01 -0.02 2.13
N HIS A 146 -28.44 -0.25 0.94
CA HIS A 146 -28.80 -1.37 0.07
C HIS A 146 -28.61 -2.72 0.78
N ILE A 147 -27.43 -2.92 1.40
CA ILE A 147 -27.12 -4.15 2.11
C ILE A 147 -28.13 -4.43 3.23
N LYS A 148 -28.43 -3.42 4.05
CA LYS A 148 -29.34 -3.56 5.21
C LYS A 148 -30.79 -3.76 4.81
N GLN A 149 -31.27 -3.00 3.84
CA GLN A 149 -32.71 -3.04 3.45
C GLN A 149 -33.07 -4.33 2.68
N ASN A 150 -32.13 -4.91 1.93
CA ASN A 150 -32.38 -6.10 1.12
C ASN A 150 -31.95 -7.40 1.81
N GLY A 151 -31.44 -7.34 3.07
CA GLY A 151 -31.03 -8.53 3.81
C GLY A 151 -29.89 -9.32 3.15
N ILE A 152 -29.00 -8.60 2.48
CA ILE A 152 -27.86 -9.16 1.74
C ILE A 152 -26.97 -9.98 2.67
N LYS A 153 -26.46 -11.11 2.17
CA LYS A 153 -25.53 -11.98 2.89
C LYS A 153 -24.21 -12.15 2.18
N ASN A 154 -24.24 -12.29 0.86
CA ASN A 154 -23.07 -12.61 0.04
C ASN A 154 -22.65 -11.39 -0.78
N ILE A 155 -21.42 -10.95 -0.61
CA ILE A 155 -20.88 -9.75 -1.27
C ILE A 155 -19.58 -10.09 -1.99
N ALA A 156 -19.49 -9.73 -3.26
CA ALA A 156 -18.26 -9.82 -4.02
C ALA A 156 -17.57 -8.46 -4.05
N VAL A 157 -16.30 -8.42 -3.67
CA VAL A 157 -15.41 -7.27 -3.81
C VAL A 157 -14.44 -7.56 -4.95
N ILE A 158 -14.41 -6.70 -5.95
CA ILE A 158 -13.60 -6.86 -7.15
C ILE A 158 -12.41 -5.89 -7.10
N GLY A 159 -11.21 -6.46 -7.00
CA GLY A 159 -9.95 -5.74 -6.85
C GLY A 159 -9.35 -5.83 -5.45
N GLY A 160 -8.12 -6.33 -5.37
CA GLY A 160 -7.34 -6.54 -4.13
C GLY A 160 -6.38 -5.40 -3.79
N GLY A 161 -6.69 -4.17 -4.23
CA GLY A 161 -5.98 -2.95 -3.81
C GLY A 161 -6.43 -2.44 -2.43
N PHE A 162 -5.93 -1.29 -2.00
CA PHE A 162 -6.25 -0.69 -0.68
C PHE A 162 -7.75 -0.65 -0.38
N ILE A 163 -8.53 -0.06 -1.29
CA ILE A 163 -9.98 0.10 -1.09
C ILE A 163 -10.67 -1.26 -0.99
N GLY A 164 -10.33 -2.20 -1.88
CA GLY A 164 -10.96 -3.52 -1.90
C GLY A 164 -10.65 -4.34 -0.65
N VAL A 165 -9.41 -4.31 -0.19
CA VAL A 165 -8.97 -5.02 1.03
C VAL A 165 -9.67 -4.44 2.28
N GLU A 166 -9.70 -3.11 2.43
CA GLU A 166 -10.37 -2.45 3.56
C GLU A 166 -11.90 -2.65 3.54
N VAL A 167 -12.52 -2.61 2.35
CA VAL A 167 -13.96 -2.90 2.19
C VAL A 167 -14.25 -4.35 2.57
N ALA A 168 -13.46 -5.31 2.07
CA ALA A 168 -13.64 -6.72 2.36
C ALA A 168 -13.51 -7.03 3.85
N GLU A 169 -12.49 -6.48 4.51
CA GLU A 169 -12.30 -6.57 5.96
C GLU A 169 -13.53 -6.06 6.71
N ASN A 170 -13.96 -4.83 6.43
CA ASN A 170 -15.04 -4.19 7.17
C ASN A 170 -16.39 -4.86 6.94
N LEU A 171 -16.61 -5.48 5.77
CA LEU A 171 -17.80 -6.29 5.51
C LEU A 171 -17.78 -7.62 6.29
N ILE A 172 -16.62 -8.29 6.40
CA ILE A 172 -16.47 -9.49 7.26
C ILE A 172 -16.74 -9.13 8.73
N LEU A 173 -16.15 -8.03 9.22
CA LEU A 173 -16.37 -7.55 10.60
C LEU A 173 -17.83 -7.20 10.87
N ALA A 174 -18.58 -6.81 9.85
CA ALA A 174 -20.03 -6.59 9.90
C ALA A 174 -20.86 -7.89 9.84
N GLY A 175 -20.23 -9.05 9.64
CA GLY A 175 -20.88 -10.37 9.63
C GLY A 175 -21.37 -10.85 8.27
N TYR A 176 -20.92 -10.26 7.16
CA TYR A 176 -21.25 -10.70 5.80
C TYR A 176 -20.30 -11.77 5.29
N HIS A 177 -20.73 -12.56 4.32
CA HIS A 177 -19.89 -13.49 3.56
C HIS A 177 -19.24 -12.71 2.41
N VAL A 178 -17.92 -12.69 2.36
CA VAL A 178 -17.18 -11.87 1.39
C VAL A 178 -16.29 -12.73 0.51
N SER A 179 -16.42 -12.55 -0.81
CA SER A 179 -15.46 -13.03 -1.79
C SER A 179 -14.67 -11.84 -2.35
N LEU A 180 -13.34 -11.88 -2.24
CA LEU A 180 -12.44 -10.89 -2.84
C LEU A 180 -11.80 -11.50 -4.08
N ILE A 181 -12.02 -10.88 -5.23
CA ILE A 181 -11.52 -11.33 -6.53
C ILE A 181 -10.47 -10.35 -7.05
N GLU A 182 -9.26 -10.85 -7.30
CA GLU A 182 -8.14 -10.05 -7.82
C GLU A 182 -7.58 -10.66 -9.11
N PHE A 183 -7.49 -9.84 -10.15
CA PHE A 183 -6.97 -10.24 -11.45
C PHE A 183 -5.49 -10.62 -11.42
N ALA A 184 -4.69 -9.89 -10.64
CA ALA A 184 -3.28 -10.20 -10.46
C ALA A 184 -3.09 -11.49 -9.63
N ASN A 185 -1.89 -12.05 -9.69
CA ASN A 185 -1.53 -13.24 -8.91
C ASN A 185 -1.44 -13.00 -7.39
N GLN A 186 -1.69 -11.78 -6.95
CA GLN A 186 -1.68 -11.36 -5.55
C GLN A 186 -2.54 -10.12 -5.32
N MET A 187 -3.11 -9.97 -4.14
CA MET A 187 -3.62 -8.69 -3.67
C MET A 187 -2.47 -7.75 -3.30
N MET A 188 -2.76 -6.47 -3.04
CA MET A 188 -1.77 -5.49 -2.56
C MET A 188 -0.45 -5.54 -3.34
N THR A 189 -0.52 -5.36 -4.64
CA THR A 189 0.63 -5.43 -5.57
C THR A 189 1.83 -4.52 -5.23
N PRO A 190 1.73 -3.46 -4.40
CA PRO A 190 2.91 -2.74 -3.91
C PRO A 190 3.83 -3.56 -2.99
N PHE A 191 3.35 -4.66 -2.38
CA PHE A 191 4.20 -5.62 -1.68
C PHE A 191 4.82 -6.64 -2.65
N ASP A 192 5.97 -7.20 -2.28
CA ASP A 192 6.52 -8.36 -2.96
C ASP A 192 5.68 -9.62 -2.65
N TYR A 193 5.74 -10.60 -3.55
CA TYR A 193 4.92 -11.80 -3.48
C TYR A 193 5.14 -12.61 -2.19
N ASP A 194 6.37 -12.69 -1.71
CA ASP A 194 6.73 -13.38 -0.47
C ASP A 194 6.16 -12.68 0.79
N MET A 195 6.11 -11.36 0.77
CA MET A 195 5.56 -10.58 1.88
C MET A 195 4.04 -10.62 1.91
N VAL A 196 3.39 -10.50 0.76
CA VAL A 196 1.92 -10.45 0.72
C VAL A 196 1.26 -11.77 1.12
N GLN A 197 1.97 -12.91 1.06
CA GLN A 197 1.43 -14.20 1.51
C GLN A 197 1.02 -14.19 2.99
N ILE A 198 1.64 -13.34 3.79
CA ILE A 198 1.25 -13.11 5.19
C ILE A 198 -0.17 -12.52 5.25
N LEU A 199 -0.45 -11.55 4.39
CA LEU A 199 -1.77 -10.91 4.31
C LEU A 199 -2.81 -11.83 3.65
N HIS A 200 -2.43 -12.65 2.65
CA HIS A 200 -3.32 -13.66 2.08
C HIS A 200 -3.79 -14.65 3.16
N LYS A 201 -2.86 -15.11 3.99
CA LYS A 201 -3.19 -15.98 5.12
C LYS A 201 -4.15 -15.28 6.08
N GLU A 202 -3.87 -14.04 6.46
CA GLU A 202 -4.73 -13.27 7.37
C GLU A 202 -6.17 -13.12 6.83
N MET A 203 -6.31 -12.83 5.54
CA MET A 203 -7.63 -12.74 4.88
C MET A 203 -8.40 -14.05 4.95
N VAL A 204 -7.75 -15.16 4.60
CA VAL A 204 -8.39 -16.48 4.58
C VAL A 204 -8.73 -16.97 5.98
N ASP A 205 -7.83 -16.78 6.95
CA ASP A 205 -8.07 -17.17 8.35
C ASP A 205 -9.24 -16.41 8.98
N ASN A 206 -9.50 -15.19 8.52
CA ASN A 206 -10.66 -14.39 8.93
C ASN A 206 -11.91 -14.62 8.06
N GLY A 207 -11.92 -15.63 7.19
CA GLY A 207 -13.10 -16.10 6.48
C GLY A 207 -13.38 -15.43 5.15
N ILE A 208 -12.46 -14.66 4.60
CA ILE A 208 -12.60 -14.10 3.25
C ILE A 208 -12.29 -15.20 2.23
N ASN A 209 -13.19 -15.41 1.28
CA ASN A 209 -12.94 -16.24 0.10
C ASN A 209 -12.07 -15.45 -0.88
N LEU A 210 -10.74 -15.54 -0.69
CA LEU A 210 -9.77 -14.84 -1.52
C LEU A 210 -9.48 -15.61 -2.81
N ILE A 211 -9.71 -14.98 -3.96
CA ILE A 211 -9.44 -15.52 -5.29
C ILE A 211 -8.51 -14.56 -6.01
N VAL A 212 -7.28 -14.98 -6.22
CA VAL A 212 -6.29 -14.24 -7.01
C VAL A 212 -6.03 -14.93 -8.35
N ASN A 213 -5.36 -14.24 -9.27
CA ASN A 213 -5.08 -14.72 -10.62
C ASN A 213 -6.34 -15.06 -11.41
N ASP A 214 -7.45 -14.37 -11.10
CA ASP A 214 -8.72 -14.51 -11.80
C ASP A 214 -9.45 -13.16 -11.84
N GLY A 215 -10.12 -12.85 -12.92
CA GLY A 215 -10.80 -11.59 -13.13
C GLY A 215 -12.31 -11.75 -13.18
N LEU A 216 -13.01 -10.65 -13.07
CA LEU A 216 -14.45 -10.59 -13.26
C LEU A 216 -14.79 -10.60 -14.75
N ALA A 217 -15.62 -11.57 -15.20
CA ALA A 217 -16.10 -11.68 -16.58
C ALA A 217 -17.53 -11.15 -16.74
N LYS A 218 -18.42 -11.44 -15.78
CA LYS A 218 -19.85 -11.08 -15.86
C LYS A 218 -20.45 -10.91 -14.47
N ILE A 219 -21.45 -10.04 -14.36
CA ILE A 219 -22.27 -9.87 -13.16
C ILE A 219 -23.72 -10.26 -13.48
N GLU A 220 -24.26 -11.18 -12.71
CA GLU A 220 -25.66 -11.59 -12.73
C GLU A 220 -26.38 -11.10 -11.47
N GLU A 221 -27.68 -11.35 -11.35
CA GLU A 221 -28.50 -10.84 -10.24
C GLU A 221 -28.03 -11.32 -8.86
N ASN A 222 -27.63 -12.60 -8.74
CA ASN A 222 -27.29 -13.23 -7.46
C ASN A 222 -25.91 -13.91 -7.46
N TYR A 223 -25.12 -13.74 -8.51
CA TYR A 223 -23.78 -14.30 -8.62
C TYR A 223 -22.93 -13.54 -9.63
N ILE A 224 -21.63 -13.70 -9.52
CA ILE A 224 -20.67 -13.27 -10.55
C ILE A 224 -20.06 -14.49 -11.25
N VAL A 225 -19.54 -14.26 -12.45
CA VAL A 225 -18.73 -15.24 -13.19
C VAL A 225 -17.33 -14.67 -13.36
N THR A 226 -16.33 -15.47 -13.04
CA THR A 226 -14.93 -15.09 -13.24
C THR A 226 -14.42 -15.48 -14.62
N ASN A 227 -13.24 -14.99 -15.02
CA ASN A 227 -12.60 -15.34 -16.30
C ASN A 227 -12.31 -16.83 -16.43
N SER A 228 -12.07 -17.54 -15.33
CA SER A 228 -11.92 -18.99 -15.31
C SER A 228 -13.25 -19.76 -15.42
N GLY A 229 -14.39 -19.06 -15.45
CA GLY A 229 -15.73 -19.64 -15.52
C GLY A 229 -16.31 -20.06 -14.16
N LYS A 230 -15.67 -19.73 -13.04
CA LYS A 230 -16.21 -19.99 -11.70
C LYS A 230 -17.42 -19.10 -11.45
N LYS A 231 -18.47 -19.68 -10.88
CA LYS A 231 -19.62 -18.95 -10.35
C LYS A 231 -19.41 -18.71 -8.86
N ILE A 232 -19.64 -17.48 -8.41
CA ILE A 232 -19.47 -17.07 -7.03
C ILE A 232 -20.74 -16.33 -6.61
N ASP A 233 -21.38 -16.80 -5.56
CA ASP A 233 -22.59 -16.17 -5.03
C ASP A 233 -22.29 -14.74 -4.59
N ALA A 234 -23.09 -13.79 -5.09
CA ALA A 234 -22.95 -12.38 -4.82
C ALA A 234 -24.26 -11.65 -5.09
N GLU A 235 -24.94 -11.23 -4.05
CA GLU A 235 -26.15 -10.42 -4.10
C GLU A 235 -25.82 -8.92 -4.22
N THR A 236 -24.56 -8.57 -3.94
CA THR A 236 -24.01 -7.21 -4.06
C THR A 236 -22.57 -7.29 -4.55
N VAL A 237 -22.20 -6.39 -5.45
CA VAL A 237 -20.85 -6.30 -6.00
C VAL A 237 -20.27 -4.92 -5.71
N VAL A 238 -19.05 -4.89 -5.16
CA VAL A 238 -18.29 -3.65 -4.94
C VAL A 238 -17.08 -3.64 -5.88
N LEU A 239 -17.04 -2.67 -6.79
CA LEU A 239 -15.93 -2.49 -7.71
C LEU A 239 -14.84 -1.64 -7.08
N ALA A 240 -13.66 -2.22 -6.87
CA ALA A 240 -12.47 -1.60 -6.29
C ALA A 240 -11.22 -1.81 -7.18
N ILE A 241 -11.41 -1.89 -8.50
CA ILE A 241 -10.36 -2.20 -9.51
C ILE A 241 -9.44 -1.01 -9.84
N GLY A 242 -9.47 0.02 -9.02
CA GLY A 242 -8.63 1.20 -9.15
C GLY A 242 -9.39 2.45 -9.59
N VAL A 243 -8.63 3.53 -9.77
CA VAL A 243 -9.14 4.85 -10.11
C VAL A 243 -8.38 5.44 -11.30
N LYS A 244 -9.05 6.29 -12.07
CA LYS A 244 -8.46 7.09 -13.15
C LYS A 244 -8.49 8.57 -12.77
N PRO A 245 -7.44 9.35 -13.07
CA PRO A 245 -7.41 10.79 -12.86
C PRO A 245 -8.61 11.48 -13.52
N GLU A 246 -9.22 12.43 -12.84
CA GLU A 246 -10.27 13.27 -13.44
C GLU A 246 -9.61 14.45 -14.18
N ILE A 247 -9.53 14.32 -15.49
CA ILE A 247 -8.80 15.26 -16.34
C ILE A 247 -9.70 16.02 -17.32
N THR A 248 -10.98 15.69 -17.39
CA THR A 248 -11.90 16.20 -18.41
C THR A 248 -11.87 17.72 -18.48
N LEU A 249 -12.04 18.38 -17.35
CA LEU A 249 -12.06 19.85 -17.27
C LEU A 249 -10.72 20.48 -17.74
N ALA A 250 -9.61 19.88 -17.36
CA ALA A 250 -8.27 20.35 -17.74
C ALA A 250 -8.02 20.15 -19.26
N LYS A 251 -8.36 18.98 -19.78
CA LYS A 251 -8.21 18.61 -21.18
C LYS A 251 -9.06 19.52 -22.09
N ASP A 252 -10.32 19.73 -21.72
CA ASP A 252 -11.25 20.58 -22.49
C ASP A 252 -10.84 22.06 -22.46
N ALA A 253 -10.12 22.48 -21.42
CA ALA A 253 -9.50 23.80 -21.33
C ALA A 253 -8.16 23.91 -22.11
N GLY A 254 -7.68 22.83 -22.75
CA GLY A 254 -6.40 22.80 -23.47
C GLY A 254 -5.18 22.85 -22.55
N LEU A 255 -5.28 22.37 -21.30
CA LEU A 255 -4.12 22.19 -20.43
C LEU A 255 -3.36 20.90 -20.80
N GLU A 256 -2.05 20.89 -20.61
CA GLU A 256 -1.23 19.74 -20.92
C GLU A 256 -1.55 18.54 -20.01
N ILE A 257 -1.72 17.38 -20.64
CA ILE A 257 -1.85 16.09 -19.99
C ILE A 257 -0.50 15.36 -20.16
N GLY A 258 0.05 14.84 -19.07
CA GLY A 258 1.34 14.18 -19.07
C GLY A 258 1.29 12.74 -19.57
N GLU A 259 2.45 12.10 -19.63
CA GLU A 259 2.61 10.73 -20.16
C GLU A 259 1.88 9.65 -19.35
N THR A 260 1.60 9.92 -18.07
CA THR A 260 0.84 9.01 -17.20
C THR A 260 -0.67 9.13 -17.38
N GLY A 261 -1.15 10.04 -18.23
CA GLY A 261 -2.56 10.33 -18.45
C GLY A 261 -3.19 11.21 -17.37
N ALA A 262 -2.37 11.89 -16.56
CA ALA A 262 -2.80 12.84 -15.53
C ALA A 262 -2.43 14.29 -15.92
N ILE A 263 -2.96 15.28 -15.22
CA ILE A 263 -2.65 16.70 -15.48
C ILE A 263 -1.17 16.95 -15.21
N LYS A 264 -0.45 17.46 -16.22
CA LYS A 264 0.96 17.81 -16.08
C LYS A 264 1.11 19.10 -15.30
N VAL A 265 2.01 19.09 -14.33
CA VAL A 265 2.35 20.25 -13.50
C VAL A 265 3.86 20.40 -13.36
N ASP A 266 4.31 21.62 -13.08
CA ASP A 266 5.70 21.88 -12.71
C ASP A 266 6.01 21.56 -11.24
N ALA A 267 7.23 21.90 -10.78
CA ALA A 267 7.68 21.71 -9.41
C ALA A 267 6.89 22.52 -8.36
N ASN A 268 6.11 23.50 -8.78
CA ASN A 268 5.26 24.35 -7.93
C ASN A 268 3.77 24.05 -8.11
N TYR A 269 3.46 22.97 -8.83
CA TYR A 269 2.09 22.55 -9.14
C TYR A 269 1.32 23.49 -10.08
N VAL A 270 2.06 24.30 -10.86
CA VAL A 270 1.51 25.13 -11.95
C VAL A 270 1.30 24.25 -13.17
N THR A 271 0.14 24.37 -13.82
CA THR A 271 -0.16 23.68 -15.08
C THR A 271 0.56 24.36 -16.27
N SER A 272 0.22 24.00 -17.50
CA SER A 272 0.67 24.74 -18.70
C SER A 272 0.12 26.18 -18.79
N ASP A 273 -0.76 26.57 -17.87
CA ASP A 273 -1.25 27.95 -17.69
C ASP A 273 -0.75 28.48 -16.33
N ARG A 274 -0.04 29.62 -16.34
CA ARG A 274 0.56 30.22 -15.14
C ARG A 274 -0.43 30.65 -14.05
N ASP A 275 -1.71 30.78 -14.39
CA ASP A 275 -2.77 31.19 -13.47
C ASP A 275 -3.60 30.00 -12.97
N ILE A 276 -3.28 28.77 -13.48
CA ILE A 276 -3.99 27.54 -13.13
C ILE A 276 -3.03 26.55 -12.48
N TYR A 277 -3.35 26.11 -11.29
CA TYR A 277 -2.65 25.08 -10.52
C TYR A 277 -3.45 23.78 -10.53
N ALA A 278 -2.79 22.66 -10.29
CA ALA A 278 -3.48 21.39 -10.06
C ALA A 278 -2.80 20.57 -8.96
N VAL A 279 -3.59 19.88 -8.13
CA VAL A 279 -3.11 19.08 -6.99
C VAL A 279 -3.96 17.84 -6.77
N GLY A 280 -3.44 16.87 -6.02
CA GLY A 280 -4.13 15.64 -5.64
C GLY A 280 -4.07 14.55 -6.71
N ASP A 281 -5.07 13.67 -6.71
CA ASP A 281 -5.07 12.43 -7.50
C ASP A 281 -5.20 12.66 -9.01
N ALA A 282 -5.50 13.89 -9.43
CA ALA A 282 -5.66 14.26 -10.83
C ALA A 282 -4.34 14.57 -11.54
N ILE A 283 -3.23 14.73 -10.81
CA ILE A 283 -1.97 15.22 -11.36
C ILE A 283 -0.91 14.13 -11.56
N GLU A 284 0.01 14.42 -12.44
CA GLU A 284 1.28 13.70 -12.59
C GLU A 284 2.30 14.24 -11.59
N VAL A 285 3.04 13.35 -10.94
CA VAL A 285 4.08 13.69 -9.96
C VAL A 285 5.40 13.03 -10.33
N TYR A 286 6.52 13.58 -9.84
CA TYR A 286 7.84 13.02 -10.12
C TYR A 286 8.23 11.95 -9.09
N HIS A 287 8.57 10.74 -9.55
CA HIS A 287 9.06 9.67 -8.69
C HIS A 287 10.56 9.82 -8.43
N LYS A 288 10.93 10.03 -7.15
CA LYS A 288 12.30 10.38 -6.78
C LYS A 288 13.34 9.30 -7.10
N ILE A 289 12.99 8.01 -6.92
CA ILE A 289 13.94 6.90 -7.14
C ILE A 289 14.00 6.53 -8.62
N LEU A 290 12.85 6.51 -9.31
CA LEU A 290 12.74 6.11 -10.70
C LEU A 290 13.10 7.23 -11.69
N HIS A 291 13.23 8.47 -11.19
CA HIS A 291 13.53 9.66 -11.99
C HIS A 291 12.60 9.87 -13.20
N LYS A 292 11.31 9.54 -13.01
CA LYS A 292 10.28 9.67 -14.07
C LYS A 292 8.94 10.11 -13.49
N PRO A 293 8.03 10.62 -14.33
CA PRO A 293 6.66 10.89 -13.95
C PRO A 293 5.93 9.63 -13.47
N THR A 294 5.02 9.81 -12.52
CA THR A 294 4.15 8.77 -11.97
C THR A 294 2.84 9.37 -11.47
N ARG A 295 1.93 8.53 -11.05
CA ARG A 295 0.72 8.92 -10.31
C ARG A 295 0.79 8.35 -8.89
N LEU A 296 0.33 9.14 -7.93
CA LEU A 296 0.27 8.71 -6.54
C LEU A 296 -0.99 9.26 -5.86
N ALA A 297 -2.05 8.48 -5.89
CA ALA A 297 -3.36 8.84 -5.33
C ALA A 297 -3.38 8.54 -3.81
N LEU A 298 -2.73 9.39 -3.02
CA LEU A 298 -2.65 9.31 -1.56
C LEU A 298 -2.88 10.68 -0.92
N ALA A 299 -3.60 10.69 0.20
CA ALA A 299 -3.99 11.93 0.91
C ALA A 299 -2.78 12.73 1.44
N GLY A 300 -1.74 12.07 1.95
CA GLY A 300 -0.54 12.74 2.47
C GLY A 300 0.18 13.58 1.40
N PRO A 301 0.53 13.03 0.24
CA PRO A 301 1.03 13.79 -0.91
C PRO A 301 0.10 14.91 -1.34
N ALA A 302 -1.21 14.67 -1.48
CA ALA A 302 -2.18 15.69 -1.88
C ALA A 302 -2.17 16.92 -0.96
N GLN A 303 -2.09 16.73 0.35
CA GLN A 303 -2.00 17.82 1.33
C GLN A 303 -0.69 18.61 1.22
N LYS A 304 0.44 17.93 0.97
CA LYS A 304 1.75 18.58 0.76
C LYS A 304 1.73 19.42 -0.53
N GLN A 305 1.16 18.88 -1.61
CA GLN A 305 0.97 19.56 -2.89
C GLN A 305 0.08 20.80 -2.73
N ALA A 306 -1.03 20.66 -2.04
CA ALA A 306 -1.95 21.76 -1.75
C ALA A 306 -1.27 22.92 -1.01
N ARG A 307 -0.49 22.61 0.01
CA ARG A 307 0.29 23.61 0.73
C ARG A 307 1.30 24.29 -0.18
N ALA A 308 2.04 23.54 -0.97
CA ALA A 308 3.06 24.06 -1.87
C ALA A 308 2.48 24.96 -2.97
N ALA A 309 1.36 24.54 -3.58
CA ALA A 309 0.63 25.35 -4.57
C ALA A 309 0.17 26.69 -3.98
N ALA A 310 -0.46 26.66 -2.79
CA ALA A 310 -0.90 27.88 -2.10
C ALA A 310 0.30 28.79 -1.73
N ASP A 311 1.40 28.22 -1.23
CA ASP A 311 2.62 28.99 -0.90
C ASP A 311 3.19 29.66 -2.16
N HIS A 312 3.20 28.96 -3.32
CA HIS A 312 3.68 29.51 -4.59
C HIS A 312 2.78 30.63 -5.15
N ILE A 313 1.46 30.55 -4.97
CA ILE A 313 0.51 31.63 -5.34
C ILE A 313 0.93 32.96 -4.69
N TYR A 314 1.51 32.91 -3.48
CA TYR A 314 1.99 34.06 -2.73
C TYR A 314 3.51 34.31 -2.85
N GLY A 315 4.16 33.73 -3.84
CA GLY A 315 5.57 33.97 -4.16
C GLY A 315 6.58 33.18 -3.32
N ASN A 316 6.11 32.25 -2.48
CA ASN A 316 6.99 31.38 -1.72
C ASN A 316 7.47 30.20 -2.58
N MET A 317 8.78 30.09 -2.79
CA MET A 317 9.36 29.00 -3.58
C MET A 317 9.37 27.68 -2.78
N ASN A 318 9.01 26.59 -3.45
CA ASN A 318 9.03 25.26 -2.87
C ASN A 318 10.24 24.45 -3.37
N ARG A 319 10.80 23.61 -2.48
CA ARG A 319 11.78 22.60 -2.86
C ARG A 319 11.06 21.26 -3.01
N GLN A 320 10.50 21.00 -4.17
CA GLN A 320 9.92 19.68 -4.44
C GLN A 320 11.03 18.63 -4.49
N LYS A 321 10.86 17.56 -3.70
CA LYS A 321 11.78 16.42 -3.67
C LYS A 321 11.25 15.20 -4.41
N GLY A 322 10.09 15.30 -5.03
CA GLY A 322 9.37 14.17 -5.63
C GLY A 322 8.69 13.28 -4.56
N VAL A 323 8.09 12.20 -5.04
CA VAL A 323 7.41 11.19 -4.20
C VAL A 323 8.19 9.88 -4.21
N ILE A 324 8.03 9.08 -3.16
CA ILE A 324 8.65 7.75 -3.03
C ILE A 324 7.61 6.63 -2.86
N GLY A 325 6.33 6.97 -2.61
CA GLY A 325 5.26 5.98 -2.45
C GLY A 325 5.30 5.30 -1.09
N SER A 326 4.99 6.05 0.00
CA SER A 326 4.86 5.47 1.35
C SER A 326 3.40 5.28 1.71
N PHE A 327 3.05 4.12 2.25
CA PHE A 327 1.70 3.80 2.67
C PHE A 327 1.69 2.81 3.83
N SER A 328 0.57 2.74 4.53
CA SER A 328 0.26 1.71 5.51
C SER A 328 -1.20 1.29 5.41
N ILE A 329 -1.49 0.07 5.85
CA ILE A 329 -2.84 -0.50 5.96
C ILE A 329 -2.93 -1.29 7.25
N HIS A 330 -4.09 -1.26 7.89
CA HIS A 330 -4.47 -2.17 8.97
C HIS A 330 -5.36 -3.26 8.39
N LEU A 331 -5.12 -4.51 8.74
CA LEU A 331 -5.87 -5.65 8.26
C LEU A 331 -6.05 -6.65 9.40
N PHE A 332 -7.24 -6.70 9.99
CA PHE A 332 -7.57 -7.49 11.17
C PHE A 332 -6.57 -7.24 12.32
N ASP A 333 -5.74 -8.23 12.63
CA ASP A 333 -4.74 -8.13 13.71
C ASP A 333 -3.38 -7.59 13.22
N LEU A 334 -3.20 -7.41 11.91
CA LEU A 334 -1.93 -7.04 11.30
C LEU A 334 -1.91 -5.58 10.86
N ASN A 335 -0.75 -4.96 11.02
CA ASN A 335 -0.37 -3.73 10.36
C ASN A 335 0.60 -4.08 9.23
N ALA A 336 0.42 -3.46 8.08
CA ALA A 336 1.33 -3.60 6.95
C ALA A 336 1.69 -2.22 6.40
N ALA A 337 2.96 -2.01 6.11
CA ALA A 337 3.44 -0.74 5.56
C ALA A 337 4.58 -0.97 4.57
N ALA A 338 4.71 -0.06 3.61
CA ALA A 338 5.82 -0.08 2.67
C ALA A 338 6.20 1.32 2.21
N THR A 339 7.42 1.46 1.69
CA THR A 339 7.94 2.70 1.11
C THR A 339 8.96 2.39 0.03
N GLY A 340 9.06 3.26 -0.96
CA GLY A 340 10.01 3.13 -2.07
C GLY A 340 9.62 2.03 -3.05
N LEU A 341 10.62 1.32 -3.56
CA LEU A 341 10.45 0.26 -4.56
C LEU A 341 10.41 -1.11 -3.89
N ASN A 342 9.56 -1.99 -4.37
CA ASN A 342 9.70 -3.42 -4.15
C ASN A 342 10.69 -4.03 -5.17
N VAL A 343 11.10 -5.28 -4.99
CA VAL A 343 12.07 -5.95 -5.88
C VAL A 343 11.60 -5.90 -7.33
N ARG A 344 10.35 -6.31 -7.59
CA ARG A 344 9.77 -6.32 -8.94
C ARG A 344 9.83 -4.96 -9.62
N THR A 345 9.48 -3.87 -8.93
CA THR A 345 9.49 -2.52 -9.52
C THR A 345 10.90 -1.99 -9.76
N ALA A 346 11.86 -2.35 -8.91
CA ALA A 346 13.27 -2.03 -9.10
C ALA A 346 13.84 -2.74 -10.34
N GLU A 347 13.59 -4.05 -10.47
CA GLU A 347 14.01 -4.85 -11.63
C GLU A 347 13.37 -4.36 -12.94
N GLN A 348 12.06 -4.08 -12.94
CA GLN A 348 11.36 -3.51 -14.10
C GLN A 348 11.90 -2.14 -14.51
N ALA A 349 12.46 -1.39 -13.58
CA ALA A 349 13.12 -0.12 -13.86
C ALA A 349 14.59 -0.29 -14.31
N GLY A 350 15.10 -1.51 -14.41
CA GLY A 350 16.49 -1.81 -14.76
C GLY A 350 17.48 -1.48 -13.66
N ILE A 351 17.04 -1.35 -12.40
CA ILE A 351 17.91 -1.12 -11.26
C ILE A 351 18.39 -2.48 -10.74
N GLN A 352 19.70 -2.67 -10.73
CA GLN A 352 20.29 -3.87 -10.13
C GLN A 352 20.12 -3.80 -8.61
N CYS A 353 19.33 -4.71 -8.05
CA CYS A 353 18.99 -4.72 -6.63
C CYS A 353 19.08 -6.10 -6.00
N ASP A 354 19.17 -6.12 -4.69
CA ASP A 354 18.96 -7.32 -3.87
C ASP A 354 18.09 -6.95 -2.67
N SER A 355 17.68 -7.96 -1.90
CA SER A 355 16.82 -7.76 -0.75
C SER A 355 17.16 -8.72 0.37
N VAL A 356 16.88 -8.31 1.60
CA VAL A 356 16.92 -9.18 2.78
C VAL A 356 15.55 -9.26 3.43
N TYR A 357 15.24 -10.42 3.98
CA TYR A 357 14.04 -10.69 4.74
C TYR A 357 14.41 -11.15 6.15
N VAL A 358 14.07 -10.33 7.16
CA VAL A 358 14.37 -10.58 8.58
C VAL A 358 13.08 -10.58 9.41
N MET A 359 13.08 -11.33 10.51
CA MET A 359 11.93 -11.50 11.38
C MET A 359 12.31 -11.39 12.88
N PRO A 360 12.87 -10.27 13.33
CA PRO A 360 13.08 -10.06 14.77
C PRO A 360 11.75 -9.79 15.49
N GLY A 361 11.75 -9.82 16.81
CA GLY A 361 10.62 -9.34 17.59
C GLY A 361 10.42 -7.82 17.41
N ASP A 362 9.17 -7.39 17.44
CA ASP A 362 8.78 -5.97 17.41
C ASP A 362 9.25 -5.21 18.67
N LYS A 363 9.51 -5.92 19.75
CA LYS A 363 10.06 -5.47 21.03
C LYS A 363 10.80 -6.61 21.73
N VAL A 364 11.39 -6.33 22.88
CA VAL A 364 12.11 -7.35 23.67
C VAL A 364 11.16 -8.50 24.03
N GLY A 365 11.58 -9.75 23.75
CA GLY A 365 10.73 -10.94 23.88
C GLY A 365 10.22 -11.26 25.27
N LEU A 366 10.79 -10.62 26.32
CA LEU A 366 10.29 -10.71 27.71
C LEU A 366 9.06 -9.83 27.96
N MET A 367 8.77 -8.89 27.04
CA MET A 367 7.67 -7.96 27.20
C MET A 367 6.35 -8.58 26.74
N PRO A 368 5.21 -8.22 27.38
CA PRO A 368 3.89 -8.69 26.97
C PRO A 368 3.60 -8.35 25.49
N ASN A 369 2.95 -9.27 24.79
CA ASN A 369 2.54 -9.08 23.39
C ASN A 369 3.70 -8.76 22.43
N SER A 370 4.90 -9.31 22.70
CA SER A 370 5.98 -9.31 21.72
C SER A 370 5.64 -10.26 20.59
N ASN A 371 5.69 -9.76 19.35
CA ASN A 371 5.34 -10.52 18.15
C ASN A 371 6.47 -10.42 17.12
N PRO A 372 6.61 -11.38 16.21
CA PRO A 372 7.51 -11.25 15.08
C PRO A 372 7.13 -10.04 14.21
N MET A 373 8.13 -9.32 13.74
CA MET A 373 7.99 -8.31 12.70
C MET A 373 8.66 -8.81 11.42
N HIS A 374 7.85 -9.07 10.41
CA HIS A 374 8.33 -9.43 9.08
C HIS A 374 8.80 -8.16 8.39
N PHE A 375 10.08 -8.07 8.08
CA PHE A 375 10.69 -6.89 7.50
C PHE A 375 11.56 -7.24 6.31
N LYS A 376 11.27 -6.65 5.15
CA LYS A 376 12.04 -6.81 3.92
C LYS A 376 12.64 -5.46 3.52
N LEU A 377 13.96 -5.42 3.31
CA LEU A 377 14.71 -4.25 2.86
C LEU A 377 15.23 -4.49 1.45
N VAL A 378 15.00 -3.55 0.53
CA VAL A 378 15.46 -3.58 -0.86
C VAL A 378 16.54 -2.53 -1.05
N TYR A 379 17.66 -2.91 -1.64
CA TYR A 379 18.82 -2.03 -1.84
C TYR A 379 19.47 -2.23 -3.21
N GLU A 380 20.14 -1.20 -3.69
CA GLU A 380 20.86 -1.21 -4.96
C GLU A 380 22.23 -1.90 -4.83
N VAL A 381 22.61 -2.68 -5.83
CA VAL A 381 23.90 -3.34 -5.93
C VAL A 381 24.73 -2.65 -7.02
N PRO A 382 26.01 -2.32 -6.79
CA PRO A 382 26.80 -2.57 -5.58
C PRO A 382 26.80 -1.42 -4.55
N THR A 383 26.03 -0.37 -4.77
CA THR A 383 26.14 0.89 -4.03
C THR A 383 25.65 0.81 -2.57
N GLY A 384 24.78 -0.15 -2.26
CA GLY A 384 24.10 -0.24 -0.97
C GLY A 384 23.07 0.88 -0.73
N ARG A 385 22.70 1.68 -1.75
CA ARG A 385 21.65 2.69 -1.64
C ARG A 385 20.31 2.04 -1.32
N ILE A 386 19.59 2.59 -0.36
CA ILE A 386 18.28 2.08 0.04
C ILE A 386 17.24 2.44 -1.02
N LEU A 387 16.53 1.44 -1.53
CA LEU A 387 15.51 1.58 -2.57
C LEU A 387 14.09 1.47 -2.00
N GLY A 388 13.88 0.64 -1.00
CA GLY A 388 12.57 0.44 -0.42
C GLY A 388 12.56 -0.52 0.75
N ALA A 389 11.41 -0.60 1.42
CA ALA A 389 11.17 -1.60 2.45
C ALA A 389 9.69 -1.91 2.59
N GLN A 390 9.42 -3.08 3.16
CA GLN A 390 8.10 -3.59 3.47
C GLN A 390 8.13 -4.19 4.87
N ALA A 391 7.09 -3.93 5.67
CA ALA A 391 6.97 -4.47 7.01
C ALA A 391 5.54 -4.93 7.29
N ILE A 392 5.39 -6.11 7.92
CA ILE A 392 4.11 -6.68 8.31
C ILE A 392 4.24 -7.28 9.70
N GLY A 393 3.27 -7.01 10.57
CA GLY A 393 3.25 -7.54 11.93
C GLY A 393 2.20 -6.87 12.81
N LYS A 394 2.06 -7.32 14.05
CA LYS A 394 1.08 -6.75 15.00
C LYS A 394 1.56 -5.44 15.65
N GLY A 395 2.87 -5.18 15.64
CA GLY A 395 3.47 -3.99 16.26
C GLY A 395 3.53 -2.77 15.34
N ASN A 396 4.38 -1.81 15.69
CA ASN A 396 4.52 -0.52 15.03
C ASN A 396 5.37 -0.61 13.75
N VAL A 397 4.90 -1.34 12.74
CA VAL A 397 5.60 -1.53 11.46
C VAL A 397 5.73 -0.22 10.68
N ASP A 398 4.69 0.63 10.75
CA ASP A 398 4.63 1.93 10.10
C ASP A 398 5.79 2.84 10.53
N LYS A 399 6.16 2.83 11.82
CA LYS A 399 7.28 3.64 12.34
C LYS A 399 8.63 3.19 11.78
N ARG A 400 8.84 1.90 11.53
CA ARG A 400 10.06 1.39 10.90
C ARG A 400 10.11 1.77 9.42
N ILE A 401 8.98 1.74 8.76
CA ILE A 401 8.87 2.19 7.37
C ILE A 401 9.08 3.71 7.25
N ASP A 402 8.65 4.53 8.22
CA ASP A 402 8.93 5.97 8.27
C ASP A 402 10.44 6.26 8.36
N VAL A 403 11.20 5.44 9.09
CA VAL A 403 12.68 5.52 9.13
C VAL A 403 13.26 5.29 7.73
N ILE A 404 12.83 4.21 7.05
CA ILE A 404 13.31 3.91 5.69
C ILE A 404 12.89 5.00 4.69
N ALA A 405 11.68 5.53 4.80
CA ALA A 405 11.21 6.64 3.97
C ALA A 405 12.10 7.89 4.14
N THR A 406 12.55 8.15 5.37
CA THR A 406 13.51 9.21 5.67
C THR A 406 14.87 8.93 5.02
N MET A 407 15.40 7.71 5.17
CA MET A 407 16.66 7.29 4.55
C MET A 407 16.63 7.44 3.03
N ILE A 408 15.59 6.96 2.36
CA ILE A 408 15.39 7.13 0.90
C ILE A 408 15.35 8.63 0.54
N THR A 409 14.63 9.43 1.32
CA THR A 409 14.52 10.89 1.09
C THR A 409 15.88 11.58 1.19
N MET A 410 16.75 11.10 2.07
CA MET A 410 18.10 11.62 2.29
C MET A 410 19.17 10.95 1.43
N ASN A 411 18.80 10.02 0.54
CA ASN A 411 19.69 9.16 -0.27
C ASN A 411 20.63 8.31 0.58
N GLY A 412 20.14 7.81 1.73
CA GLY A 412 20.91 6.99 2.65
C GLY A 412 21.24 5.61 2.08
N THR A 413 22.30 5.05 2.65
CA THR A 413 22.86 3.74 2.31
C THR A 413 22.66 2.73 3.43
N LEU A 414 23.00 1.47 3.17
CA LEU A 414 23.01 0.41 4.18
C LEU A 414 23.96 0.74 5.35
N GLU A 415 25.13 1.36 5.05
CA GLU A 415 26.08 1.77 6.09
C GLU A 415 25.49 2.84 7.01
N ASP A 416 24.83 3.85 6.43
CA ASP A 416 24.14 4.87 7.22
C ASP A 416 23.03 4.26 8.09
N LEU A 417 22.24 3.34 7.54
CA LEU A 417 21.14 2.69 8.26
C LEU A 417 21.63 1.76 9.37
N LYS A 418 22.76 1.06 9.17
CA LYS A 418 23.38 0.20 10.17
C LYS A 418 23.75 0.99 11.43
N ASP A 419 24.33 2.18 11.24
CA ASP A 419 24.86 3.01 12.30
C ASP A 419 23.87 4.07 12.84
N LEU A 420 22.63 4.07 12.31
CA LEU A 420 21.62 5.02 12.73
C LEU A 420 21.22 4.79 14.20
N GLU A 421 21.43 5.82 15.04
CA GLU A 421 21.00 5.80 16.42
C GLU A 421 19.49 6.01 16.53
N LEU A 422 18.79 5.02 17.06
CA LEU A 422 17.34 5.03 17.24
C LEU A 422 16.97 4.95 18.72
N THR A 423 15.83 5.52 19.07
CA THR A 423 15.32 5.48 20.45
C THR A 423 14.94 4.06 20.85
N TYR A 424 15.25 3.68 22.07
CA TYR A 424 15.00 2.35 22.60
C TYR A 424 14.33 2.39 23.97
N SER A 425 13.36 1.49 24.13
CA SER A 425 12.82 1.03 25.40
C SER A 425 12.33 -0.42 25.23
N PRO A 426 12.51 -1.32 26.21
CA PRO A 426 12.08 -2.72 26.10
C PRO A 426 10.60 -2.91 25.72
N MET A 427 9.74 -1.98 26.12
CA MET A 427 8.31 -2.00 25.81
C MET A 427 7.98 -1.55 24.38
N LEU A 428 8.88 -0.85 23.68
CA LEU A 428 8.61 -0.22 22.39
C LEU A 428 9.45 -0.79 21.26
N GLY A 429 10.54 -1.46 21.54
CA GLY A 429 11.46 -1.98 20.54
C GLY A 429 12.52 -2.89 21.12
N THR A 430 13.55 -3.14 20.35
CA THR A 430 14.77 -3.86 20.74
C THR A 430 15.98 -2.92 20.65
N ALA A 431 17.03 -3.15 21.45
CA ALA A 431 18.23 -2.31 21.45
C ALA A 431 18.92 -2.24 20.09
N ARG A 432 18.82 -3.31 19.30
CA ARG A 432 19.13 -3.32 17.87
C ARG A 432 17.78 -3.34 17.15
N ASP A 433 17.35 -2.17 16.67
CA ASP A 433 16.06 -2.10 15.94
C ASP A 433 16.09 -2.95 14.66
N VAL A 434 14.91 -3.35 14.20
CA VAL A 434 14.77 -4.17 13.00
C VAL A 434 15.43 -3.54 11.77
N VAL A 435 15.41 -2.21 11.66
CA VAL A 435 16.01 -1.52 10.50
C VAL A 435 17.53 -1.60 10.52
N ASN A 436 18.17 -1.44 11.69
CA ASN A 436 19.62 -1.66 11.85
C ASN A 436 19.97 -3.13 11.59
N HIS A 437 19.16 -4.06 12.12
CA HIS A 437 19.35 -5.49 11.91
C HIS A 437 19.31 -5.85 10.41
N ALA A 438 18.30 -5.35 9.69
CA ALA A 438 18.17 -5.58 8.25
C ALA A 438 19.36 -5.03 7.46
N ALA A 439 19.85 -3.84 7.82
CA ALA A 439 21.04 -3.24 7.21
C ALA A 439 22.30 -4.09 7.42
N MET A 440 22.52 -4.63 8.62
CA MET A 440 23.66 -5.52 8.91
C MET A 440 23.60 -6.81 8.09
N VAL A 441 22.41 -7.42 7.97
CA VAL A 441 22.23 -8.63 7.15
C VAL A 441 22.45 -8.32 5.67
N ALA A 442 21.93 -7.18 5.19
CA ALA A 442 22.11 -6.73 3.81
C ALA A 442 23.59 -6.47 3.46
N LEU A 443 24.34 -5.82 4.36
CA LEU A 443 25.78 -5.59 4.19
C LEU A 443 26.58 -6.90 4.12
N ASN A 444 26.24 -7.88 4.96
CA ASN A 444 26.89 -9.19 4.91
C ASN A 444 26.65 -9.88 3.55
N LEU A 445 25.45 -9.78 2.96
CA LEU A 445 25.18 -10.31 1.62
C LEU A 445 25.88 -9.49 0.54
N LEU A 446 25.81 -8.16 0.60
CA LEU A 446 26.45 -7.26 -0.36
C LEU A 446 27.95 -7.48 -0.46
N HIS A 447 28.61 -7.75 0.68
CA HIS A 447 30.04 -8.03 0.77
C HIS A 447 30.42 -9.52 0.57
N GLY A 448 29.44 -10.39 0.28
CA GLY A 448 29.68 -11.81 0.05
C GLY A 448 30.15 -12.58 1.28
N VAL A 449 29.86 -12.11 2.50
CA VAL A 449 30.21 -12.75 3.76
C VAL A 449 29.56 -14.13 3.88
N TYR A 450 28.34 -14.26 3.38
CA TYR A 450 27.66 -15.55 3.24
C TYR A 450 26.76 -15.55 2.00
N ARG A 451 26.20 -16.72 1.68
CA ARG A 451 25.27 -16.90 0.56
C ARG A 451 23.89 -17.29 1.07
N GLU A 452 22.87 -16.83 0.35
CA GLU A 452 21.48 -17.04 0.70
C GLU A 452 20.66 -17.50 -0.51
N VAL A 453 19.66 -18.34 -0.29
CA VAL A 453 18.57 -18.62 -1.24
C VAL A 453 17.28 -18.00 -0.75
N LYS A 454 16.50 -17.45 -1.66
CA LYS A 454 15.24 -16.81 -1.33
C LYS A 454 14.15 -17.84 -1.04
N VAL A 455 13.16 -17.48 -0.24
CA VAL A 455 12.05 -18.37 0.14
C VAL A 455 11.30 -18.93 -1.07
N SER A 456 11.21 -18.19 -2.15
CA SER A 456 10.57 -18.59 -3.42
C SER A 456 11.25 -19.78 -4.13
N GLU A 457 12.50 -20.07 -3.80
CA GLU A 457 13.27 -21.16 -4.42
C GLU A 457 13.16 -22.46 -3.64
N VAL A 458 12.66 -22.40 -2.39
CA VAL A 458 12.71 -23.56 -1.46
C VAL A 458 11.90 -24.74 -1.97
N ARG A 459 10.74 -24.53 -2.59
CA ARG A 459 9.95 -25.61 -3.17
C ARG A 459 10.77 -26.43 -4.18
N LYS A 460 11.50 -25.77 -5.06
CA LYS A 460 12.37 -26.45 -6.05
C LYS A 460 13.47 -27.25 -5.39
N LEU A 461 14.01 -26.75 -4.27
CA LEU A 461 15.04 -27.49 -3.51
C LEU A 461 14.48 -28.75 -2.88
N VAL A 462 13.28 -28.70 -2.28
CA VAL A 462 12.62 -29.85 -1.67
C VAL A 462 12.23 -30.87 -2.74
N GLU A 463 11.57 -30.45 -3.81
CA GLU A 463 11.16 -31.31 -4.91
C GLU A 463 12.35 -31.90 -5.68
N GLY A 464 13.47 -31.15 -5.76
CA GLY A 464 14.73 -31.62 -6.32
C GLY A 464 15.58 -32.46 -5.37
N ASN A 465 15.07 -32.81 -4.20
CA ASN A 465 15.76 -33.60 -3.18
C ASN A 465 17.15 -33.04 -2.79
N ALA A 466 17.26 -31.71 -2.67
CA ALA A 466 18.45 -31.02 -2.21
C ALA A 466 18.78 -31.40 -0.76
N PHE A 467 20.06 -31.29 -0.38
CA PHE A 467 20.48 -31.53 1.00
C PHE A 467 20.13 -30.31 1.86
N ILE A 468 19.12 -30.47 2.71
CA ILE A 468 18.60 -29.39 3.56
C ILE A 468 18.80 -29.78 5.03
N ILE A 469 19.37 -28.85 5.81
CA ILE A 469 19.52 -28.97 7.26
C ILE A 469 18.50 -28.07 7.96
N ASP A 470 17.76 -28.67 8.89
CA ASP A 470 16.97 -27.94 9.86
C ASP A 470 17.78 -27.77 11.16
N ALA A 471 18.22 -26.53 11.40
CA ALA A 471 19.07 -26.17 12.56
C ALA A 471 18.25 -25.89 13.84
N ARG A 472 16.95 -26.20 13.84
CA ARG A 472 16.07 -26.05 15.02
C ARG A 472 16.24 -27.23 15.98
N GLU A 473 15.79 -27.02 17.21
CA GLU A 473 15.77 -28.09 18.20
C GLU A 473 14.82 -29.22 17.76
N LYS A 474 15.08 -30.43 18.23
CA LYS A 474 14.33 -31.64 17.86
C LYS A 474 12.82 -31.54 18.11
N SER A 475 12.41 -30.81 19.15
CA SER A 475 11.00 -30.58 19.46
C SER A 475 10.30 -29.69 18.40
N GLU A 476 11.01 -28.67 17.89
CA GLU A 476 10.52 -27.80 16.82
C GLU A 476 10.43 -28.57 15.47
N TYR A 477 11.41 -29.39 15.19
CA TYR A 477 11.44 -30.26 14.01
C TYR A 477 10.27 -31.26 14.01
N ASN A 478 10.03 -31.91 15.15
CA ASN A 478 8.93 -32.87 15.30
C ASN A 478 7.55 -32.23 15.19
N ALA A 479 7.41 -30.95 15.54
CA ALA A 479 6.17 -30.21 15.39
C ALA A 479 5.84 -29.79 13.93
N GLY A 480 6.81 -29.94 13.04
CA GLY A 480 6.68 -29.66 11.60
C GLY A 480 8.02 -29.28 11.01
N HIS A 481 8.34 -29.83 9.83
CA HIS A 481 9.60 -29.62 9.13
C HIS A 481 9.44 -29.71 7.61
N LEU A 482 10.45 -29.27 6.86
CA LEU A 482 10.50 -29.50 5.42
C LEU A 482 10.67 -31.00 5.15
N LYS A 483 9.89 -31.54 4.22
CA LYS A 483 10.12 -32.88 3.69
C LYS A 483 11.58 -32.95 3.23
N ASN A 484 12.30 -34.00 3.41
CA ASN A 484 13.72 -34.18 3.07
C ASN A 484 14.72 -33.38 3.93
N ALA A 485 14.31 -32.55 4.87
CA ALA A 485 15.26 -31.90 5.76
C ALA A 485 15.78 -32.87 6.83
N ILE A 486 17.09 -32.78 7.09
CA ILE A 486 17.77 -33.53 8.16
C ILE A 486 17.87 -32.60 9.36
N ASN A 487 17.42 -33.06 10.51
CA ASN A 487 17.52 -32.25 11.73
C ASN A 487 18.95 -32.39 12.32
N ILE A 488 19.68 -31.30 12.26
CA ILE A 488 20.97 -31.11 12.91
C ILE A 488 20.90 -29.81 13.71
N PRO A 489 20.50 -29.85 14.99
CA PRO A 489 20.38 -28.66 15.81
C PRO A 489 21.66 -27.84 15.89
N LEU A 490 21.53 -26.50 15.99
CA LEU A 490 22.69 -25.63 16.18
C LEU A 490 23.51 -25.99 17.43
N SER A 491 22.88 -26.56 18.44
CA SER A 491 23.49 -27.06 19.67
C SER A 491 24.38 -28.32 19.44
N GLU A 492 24.09 -29.13 18.42
CA GLU A 492 24.73 -30.45 18.18
C GLU A 492 25.66 -30.48 16.96
N PHE A 493 25.56 -29.55 16.01
CA PHE A 493 26.17 -29.66 14.69
C PHE A 493 27.69 -29.84 14.72
N ARG A 494 28.39 -29.32 15.76
CA ARG A 494 29.86 -29.45 15.88
C ARG A 494 30.33 -30.89 16.14
N GLU A 495 29.45 -31.69 16.74
CA GLU A 495 29.69 -33.11 17.01
C GLU A 495 29.24 -34.00 15.84
N ARG A 496 28.50 -33.41 14.86
CA ARG A 496 27.89 -34.11 13.73
C ARG A 496 28.38 -33.61 12.37
N LEU A 497 29.60 -33.05 12.31
CA LEU A 497 30.19 -32.49 11.09
C LEU A 497 30.37 -33.52 9.97
N ASP A 498 30.57 -34.79 10.30
CA ASP A 498 30.68 -35.91 9.38
C ASP A 498 29.39 -36.23 8.61
N GLU A 499 28.23 -35.77 9.13
CA GLU A 499 26.96 -35.89 8.45
C GLU A 499 26.76 -34.80 7.38
N ILE A 500 27.59 -33.74 7.37
CA ILE A 500 27.42 -32.56 6.49
C ILE A 500 28.35 -32.69 5.27
N PRO A 501 27.81 -32.84 4.04
CA PRO A 501 28.63 -33.05 2.85
C PRO A 501 29.40 -31.79 2.45
N LYS A 502 30.62 -31.99 1.88
CA LYS A 502 31.45 -30.92 1.31
C LYS A 502 31.43 -30.89 -0.22
N ASP A 503 30.89 -31.92 -0.85
CA ASP A 503 30.91 -32.16 -2.30
C ASP A 503 29.67 -31.69 -3.05
N ARG A 504 28.65 -31.26 -2.34
CA ARG A 504 27.38 -30.78 -2.89
C ARG A 504 26.81 -29.61 -2.08
N PRO A 505 25.91 -28.76 -2.67
CA PRO A 505 25.28 -27.66 -1.95
C PRO A 505 24.50 -28.13 -0.72
N VAL A 506 24.66 -27.40 0.38
CA VAL A 506 23.98 -27.61 1.66
C VAL A 506 23.16 -26.36 1.99
N TYR A 507 21.87 -26.53 2.15
CA TYR A 507 20.93 -25.45 2.46
C TYR A 507 20.49 -25.55 3.91
N ILE A 508 20.56 -24.44 4.65
CA ILE A 508 20.34 -24.46 6.09
C ILE A 508 19.24 -23.48 6.45
N HIS A 509 18.25 -23.94 7.18
CA HIS A 509 17.23 -23.08 7.74
C HIS A 509 17.08 -23.30 9.26
N CYS A 510 16.44 -22.34 9.92
CA CYS A 510 15.96 -22.53 11.29
C CYS A 510 14.49 -22.05 11.39
N ARG A 511 14.10 -21.37 12.46
CA ARG A 511 12.75 -20.78 12.56
C ARG A 511 12.66 -19.45 11.78
N SER A 512 13.64 -18.54 11.95
CA SER A 512 13.59 -17.15 11.46
C SER A 512 14.90 -16.62 10.84
N GLY A 513 15.89 -17.49 10.61
CA GLY A 513 17.14 -17.17 9.89
C GLY A 513 18.38 -16.98 10.76
N GLN A 514 18.28 -16.67 12.05
CA GLN A 514 19.46 -16.35 12.86
C GLN A 514 20.30 -17.57 13.25
N ARG A 515 19.68 -18.66 13.71
CA ARG A 515 20.40 -19.90 14.07
C ARG A 515 21.08 -20.54 12.85
N SER A 516 20.39 -20.57 11.72
CA SER A 516 20.93 -21.07 10.46
C SER A 516 22.07 -20.20 9.93
N TYR A 517 21.98 -18.89 10.02
CA TYR A 517 23.09 -17.97 9.73
C TYR A 517 24.31 -18.27 10.59
N ASN A 518 24.14 -18.44 11.90
CA ASN A 518 25.23 -18.79 12.80
C ASN A 518 25.90 -20.14 12.41
N MET A 519 25.11 -21.13 12.00
CA MET A 519 25.63 -22.42 11.53
C MET A 519 26.39 -22.27 10.20
N VAL A 520 25.85 -21.49 9.24
CA VAL A 520 26.53 -21.21 7.96
C VAL A 520 27.89 -20.57 8.21
N MET A 521 27.94 -19.52 9.05
CA MET A 521 29.21 -18.85 9.38
C MET A 521 30.21 -19.78 10.04
N ALA A 522 29.78 -20.60 10.98
CA ALA A 522 30.66 -21.56 11.64
C ALA A 522 31.20 -22.64 10.64
N LEU A 523 30.32 -23.16 9.78
CA LEU A 523 30.72 -24.14 8.76
C LEU A 523 31.71 -23.54 7.75
N GLN A 524 31.51 -22.28 7.33
CA GLN A 524 32.49 -21.59 6.46
C GLN A 524 33.87 -21.50 7.11
N HIS A 525 33.95 -21.15 8.40
CA HIS A 525 35.23 -21.14 9.14
C HIS A 525 35.84 -22.53 9.33
N LEU A 526 35.03 -23.60 9.26
CA LEU A 526 35.46 -24.99 9.27
C LEU A 526 35.78 -25.52 7.85
N GLY A 527 35.86 -24.62 6.86
CA GLY A 527 36.28 -24.93 5.49
C GLY A 527 35.18 -25.44 4.56
N TYR A 528 33.90 -25.25 4.89
CA TYR A 528 32.79 -25.54 3.97
C TYR A 528 32.58 -24.36 3.04
N THR A 529 32.64 -24.55 1.74
CA THR A 529 32.46 -23.52 0.71
C THR A 529 31.09 -23.61 0.00
N ASN A 530 30.30 -24.61 0.36
CA ASN A 530 29.07 -25.06 -0.32
C ASN A 530 27.81 -24.85 0.51
N VAL A 531 27.83 -24.00 1.54
CA VAL A 531 26.75 -23.78 2.49
C VAL A 531 25.98 -22.49 2.15
N TYR A 532 24.62 -22.54 2.30
CA TYR A 532 23.71 -21.47 2.00
C TYR A 532 22.67 -21.32 3.12
N ASN A 533 22.38 -20.09 3.53
CA ASN A 533 21.24 -19.81 4.40
C ASN A 533 19.94 -19.76 3.59
N ILE A 534 18.83 -20.22 4.15
CA ILE A 534 17.50 -20.05 3.53
C ILE A 534 16.83 -18.83 4.16
N SER A 535 16.59 -17.81 3.33
CA SER A 535 15.88 -16.60 3.71
C SER A 535 14.43 -16.90 4.13
N GLY A 536 13.93 -16.20 5.14
CA GLY A 536 12.61 -16.45 5.68
C GLY A 536 12.52 -17.73 6.54
N SER A 537 13.44 -18.66 6.40
CA SER A 537 13.50 -19.90 7.19
C SER A 537 12.12 -20.60 7.31
N TYR A 538 11.89 -21.43 8.31
CA TYR A 538 10.68 -22.26 8.38
C TYR A 538 9.39 -21.45 8.51
N LEU A 539 9.40 -20.35 9.26
CA LEU A 539 8.23 -19.49 9.39
C LEU A 539 7.88 -18.80 8.06
N GLY A 540 8.87 -18.23 7.39
CA GLY A 540 8.67 -17.61 6.08
C GLY A 540 8.24 -18.61 5.00
N ILE A 541 8.82 -19.83 5.00
CA ILE A 541 8.40 -20.91 4.10
C ILE A 541 6.95 -21.33 4.37
N SER A 542 6.58 -21.50 5.64
CA SER A 542 5.19 -21.83 6.01
C SER A 542 4.20 -20.79 5.53
N LEU A 543 4.51 -19.51 5.69
CA LEU A 543 3.68 -18.39 5.23
C LEU A 543 3.61 -18.33 3.70
N TYR A 544 4.75 -18.54 3.02
CA TYR A 544 4.84 -18.48 1.57
C TYR A 544 4.04 -19.59 0.86
N GLU A 545 4.04 -20.79 1.42
CA GLU A 545 3.42 -21.98 0.82
C GLU A 545 1.93 -22.11 1.16
N TYR A 546 1.50 -21.66 2.35
CA TYR A 546 0.19 -21.96 2.94
C TYR A 546 -0.98 -21.65 2.01
N TYR A 547 -1.09 -20.40 1.57
CA TYR A 547 -2.22 -19.97 0.73
C TYR A 547 -2.27 -20.74 -0.60
N ASN A 548 -1.13 -20.89 -1.25
CA ASN A 548 -1.04 -21.59 -2.51
C ASN A 548 -1.41 -23.08 -2.38
N ASP A 549 -0.94 -23.75 -1.33
CA ASP A 549 -1.28 -25.15 -1.08
C ASP A 549 -2.77 -25.32 -0.79
N LEU A 550 -3.36 -24.36 -0.05
CA LEU A 550 -4.78 -24.35 0.26
C LEU A 550 -5.66 -24.23 -0.99
N VAL A 551 -5.36 -23.27 -1.87
CA VAL A 551 -6.23 -22.95 -3.02
C VAL A 551 -6.00 -23.86 -4.22
N THR A 552 -4.82 -24.43 -4.39
CA THR A 552 -4.49 -25.30 -5.53
C THR A 552 -4.57 -26.78 -5.20
N GLY A 553 -4.59 -27.15 -3.91
CA GLY A 553 -4.53 -28.54 -3.47
C GLY A 553 -3.22 -29.25 -3.82
N ARG A 554 -2.16 -28.50 -4.15
CA ARG A 554 -0.85 -29.08 -4.47
C ARG A 554 -0.23 -29.75 -3.27
N GLU A 555 0.70 -30.67 -3.50
CA GLU A 555 1.38 -31.36 -2.42
C GLU A 555 2.22 -30.38 -1.56
N LYS A 556 2.03 -30.46 -0.23
CA LYS A 556 2.79 -29.65 0.72
C LYS A 556 4.25 -30.09 0.73
N ILE A 557 5.17 -29.12 0.79
CA ILE A 557 6.59 -29.37 1.01
C ILE A 557 6.97 -29.45 2.49
N VAL A 558 6.06 -29.13 3.37
CA VAL A 558 6.19 -29.23 4.83
C VAL A 558 5.35 -30.41 5.35
N THR A 559 5.77 -31.02 6.45
CA THR A 559 4.97 -32.06 7.12
C THR A 559 3.78 -31.45 7.83
N GLU A 560 3.97 -30.31 8.52
CA GLU A 560 2.93 -29.49 9.13
C GLU A 560 3.34 -28.02 9.06
N TYR A 561 2.37 -27.11 8.95
CA TYR A 561 2.64 -25.67 9.08
C TYR A 561 2.86 -25.27 10.52
N ASN A 562 3.78 -24.36 10.76
CA ASN A 562 4.01 -23.78 12.08
C ASN A 562 4.19 -22.27 11.97
N PHE A 563 3.19 -21.54 12.45
CA PHE A 563 3.15 -20.08 12.44
C PHE A 563 3.47 -19.44 13.81
N LYS A 564 3.72 -20.28 14.85
CA LYS A 564 4.01 -19.83 16.22
C LYS A 564 5.50 -19.60 16.46
#